data_703466357f7bb430ec150ced058b47a3
#
_entry.id   703466357f7bb430ec150ced058b47a3
#
_cell.length_a   1.000
_cell.length_b   1.000
_cell.length_c   1.000
_cell.angle_alpha   90.00
_cell.angle_beta   90.00
_cell.angle_gamma   90.00
#
_symmetry.space_group_name_H-M   'P 1'
#
loop_
_entity.id
_entity.type
_entity.pdbx_description
1 polymer ?
#
loop_
_entity_poly.entity_id
_entity_poly.type
_entity_poly.pdbx_seq_one_letter_code
_entity_poly.pdbx_strand_id
1 'polypeptide(L)'
;MSEILYQSQRIVATNTEEKIQITSPADIENLKQVREIKDQVQEHLLVITLNNKNFVSSIELVAKGSKTCVQADVSDIVRCAILRGSTSIIVVHNHPTGDSTPSKHDLYFTKRLNTISSYLNIKLLDHIIVGDRIFSMQKENLIDIDSDFKKLENSVIDELRKENADLHSKIERKESISEKARKAKEKSKMQISNGRGRDPIKNDRDGSTL
;
A
#
# COMPACT_ATOMS: atom_id res chain seq x y z
N MET A 1 22.78 13.04 -25.96
CA MET A 1 22.06 12.49 -24.79
C MET A 1 22.90 12.80 -23.57
N SER A 2 22.48 13.77 -22.75
CA SER A 2 23.19 14.13 -21.54
C SER A 2 22.76 13.17 -20.44
N GLU A 3 23.67 12.33 -19.97
CA GLU A 3 23.48 11.56 -18.77
C GLU A 3 23.31 12.53 -17.58
N ILE A 4 22.10 12.56 -17.04
CA ILE A 4 21.85 13.19 -15.73
C ILE A 4 22.36 12.21 -14.69
N LEU A 5 23.62 12.36 -14.30
CA LEU A 5 24.17 11.69 -13.13
C LEU A 5 23.47 12.24 -11.90
N TYR A 6 22.50 11.51 -11.35
CA TYR A 6 22.02 11.70 -9.99
C TYR A 6 23.17 11.32 -9.03
N GLN A 7 24.05 12.27 -8.76
CA GLN A 7 24.92 12.15 -7.58
C GLN A 7 24.03 12.41 -6.34
N SER A 8 23.45 11.33 -5.79
CA SER A 8 23.02 11.34 -4.41
C SER A 8 24.28 11.56 -3.56
N GLN A 9 24.51 12.80 -3.14
CA GLN A 9 25.55 13.07 -2.16
C GLN A 9 25.13 12.38 -0.86
N ARG A 10 25.70 11.21 -0.64
CA ARG A 10 25.55 10.41 0.55
C ARG A 10 26.19 11.16 1.71
N ILE A 11 25.42 11.95 2.46
CA ILE A 11 25.86 12.40 3.77
C ILE A 11 25.68 11.19 4.70
N VAL A 12 26.65 10.29 4.66
CA VAL A 12 26.74 9.22 5.63
C VAL A 12 27.00 9.90 6.97
N ALA A 13 26.10 9.69 7.93
CA ALA A 13 26.45 9.97 9.32
C ALA A 13 27.72 9.14 9.61
N THR A 14 28.88 9.79 9.58
CA THR A 14 30.13 9.17 9.95
C THR A 14 29.94 8.59 11.35
N ASN A 15 30.41 7.37 11.56
CA ASN A 15 30.53 6.68 12.84
C ASN A 15 30.94 7.64 13.94
N THR A 16 30.00 8.35 14.52
CA THR A 16 30.15 8.93 15.82
C THR A 16 29.72 7.85 16.80
N GLU A 17 30.53 7.53 17.75
CA GLU A 17 30.29 6.54 18.82
C GLU A 17 29.02 6.84 19.64
N GLU A 18 28.43 8.01 19.46
CA GLU A 18 27.17 8.43 20.09
C GLU A 18 25.98 8.05 19.20
N LYS A 19 25.23 7.08 19.67
CA LYS A 19 23.93 6.70 19.07
C LYS A 19 22.91 7.80 19.35
N ILE A 20 22.53 8.58 18.34
CA ILE A 20 21.53 9.62 18.45
C ILE A 20 20.14 8.96 18.50
N GLN A 21 19.40 9.21 19.56
CA GLN A 21 18.01 8.77 19.69
C GLN A 21 17.07 9.96 19.48
N ILE A 22 16.04 9.78 18.68
CA ILE A 22 15.01 10.79 18.45
C ILE A 22 13.80 10.48 19.33
N THR A 23 13.49 11.41 20.23
CA THR A 23 12.35 11.32 21.15
C THR A 23 11.38 12.48 20.98
N SER A 24 11.83 13.56 20.36
CA SER A 24 11.05 14.77 20.15
C SER A 24 11.47 15.49 18.87
N PRO A 25 10.63 16.39 18.31
CA PRO A 25 11.03 17.28 17.20
C PRO A 25 12.24 18.17 17.53
N ALA A 26 12.47 18.51 18.79
CA ALA A 26 13.64 19.29 19.19
C ALA A 26 14.96 18.54 18.98
N ASP A 27 14.96 17.21 19.12
CA ASP A 27 16.14 16.38 18.84
C ASP A 27 16.51 16.49 17.36
N ILE A 28 15.51 16.60 16.48
CA ILE A 28 15.69 16.71 15.03
C ILE A 28 16.30 18.07 14.69
N GLU A 29 15.82 19.16 15.28
CA GLU A 29 16.37 20.51 15.09
C GLU A 29 17.87 20.58 15.50
N ASN A 30 18.26 19.78 16.49
CA ASN A 30 19.62 19.73 16.97
C ASN A 30 20.59 18.94 16.07
N LEU A 31 20.08 18.17 15.11
CA LEU A 31 20.93 17.45 14.17
C LEU A 31 21.74 18.40 13.28
N LYS A 32 23.02 18.12 13.12
CA LYS A 32 23.93 18.95 12.32
C LYS A 32 23.40 19.14 10.89
N GLN A 33 22.96 18.08 10.25
CA GLN A 33 22.45 18.10 8.88
C GLN A 33 21.18 18.93 8.73
N VAL A 34 20.32 18.96 9.74
CA VAL A 34 19.10 19.78 9.76
C VAL A 34 19.48 21.28 9.90
N ARG A 35 20.44 21.59 10.75
CA ARG A 35 20.97 22.96 10.86
C ARG A 35 21.63 23.42 9.56
N GLU A 36 22.35 22.54 8.87
CA GLU A 36 23.01 22.86 7.60
C GLU A 36 22.01 23.18 6.48
N ILE A 37 20.83 22.55 6.46
CA ILE A 37 19.82 22.86 5.45
C ILE A 37 18.96 24.09 5.79
N LYS A 38 18.87 24.45 7.08
CA LYS A 38 18.00 25.56 7.53
C LYS A 38 18.24 26.85 6.78
N ASP A 39 19.50 27.22 6.61
CA ASP A 39 19.91 28.50 6.04
C ASP A 39 20.17 28.40 4.52
N GLN A 40 19.79 27.30 3.88
CA GLN A 40 19.99 27.13 2.45
C GLN A 40 18.94 27.92 1.65
N VAL A 41 19.40 28.57 0.58
CA VAL A 41 18.53 29.34 -0.35
C VAL A 41 17.67 28.47 -1.28
N GLN A 42 17.90 27.16 -1.25
CA GLN A 42 17.13 26.17 -2.00
C GLN A 42 16.50 25.20 -1.02
N GLU A 43 15.35 24.64 -1.38
CA GLU A 43 14.76 23.57 -0.59
C GLU A 43 15.60 22.30 -0.66
N HIS A 44 15.84 21.71 0.47
CA HIS A 44 16.53 20.43 0.64
C HIS A 44 15.62 19.49 1.40
N LEU A 45 15.56 18.24 0.97
CA LEU A 45 14.78 17.21 1.64
C LEU A 45 15.72 16.14 2.18
N LEU A 46 15.72 16.00 3.50
CA LEU A 46 16.44 14.96 4.22
C LEU A 46 15.48 13.83 4.61
N VAL A 47 16.02 12.62 4.62
CA VAL A 47 15.39 11.45 5.20
C VAL A 47 16.24 10.96 6.36
N ILE A 48 15.64 10.89 7.54
CA ILE A 48 16.22 10.30 8.73
C ILE A 48 15.62 8.91 8.87
N THR A 49 16.44 7.89 8.78
CA THR A 49 16.03 6.50 8.96
C THR A 49 16.32 6.05 10.39
N LEU A 50 15.37 5.32 10.98
CA LEU A 50 15.44 4.95 12.40
C LEU A 50 15.22 3.45 12.57
N ASN A 51 15.85 2.90 13.62
CA ASN A 51 15.58 1.54 14.06
C ASN A 51 14.35 1.48 15.00
N ASN A 52 13.99 0.29 15.47
CA ASN A 52 12.85 0.04 16.35
C ASN A 52 12.93 0.71 17.75
N LYS A 53 14.08 1.29 18.11
CA LYS A 53 14.27 2.06 19.34
C LYS A 53 14.46 3.55 19.08
N ASN A 54 14.10 4.01 17.87
CA ASN A 54 14.26 5.39 17.40
C ASN A 54 15.70 5.92 17.41
N PHE A 55 16.70 5.03 17.33
CA PHE A 55 18.06 5.46 17.05
C PHE A 55 18.25 5.73 15.56
N VAL A 56 18.95 6.81 15.24
CA VAL A 56 19.28 7.19 13.87
C VAL A 56 20.18 6.14 13.23
N SER A 57 19.70 5.55 12.13
CA SER A 57 20.47 4.62 11.30
C SER A 57 21.22 5.36 10.18
N SER A 58 20.57 6.36 9.56
CA SER A 58 21.21 7.28 8.61
C SER A 58 20.43 8.58 8.49
N ILE A 59 21.11 9.61 7.97
CA ILE A 59 20.52 10.86 7.52
C ILE A 59 21.00 11.06 6.08
N GLU A 60 20.07 11.13 5.15
CA GLU A 60 20.39 11.19 3.72
C GLU A 60 19.70 12.40 3.06
N LEU A 61 20.42 13.15 2.26
CA LEU A 61 19.87 14.18 1.40
C LEU A 61 19.27 13.47 0.16
N VAL A 62 17.96 13.50 0.03
CA VAL A 62 17.25 12.77 -1.04
C VAL A 62 16.95 13.68 -2.22
N ALA A 63 16.62 14.93 -1.95
CA ALA A 63 16.33 15.87 -2.99
C ALA A 63 16.83 17.29 -2.67
N LYS A 64 17.18 17.99 -3.74
CA LYS A 64 17.52 19.40 -3.73
C LYS A 64 16.69 20.08 -4.80
N GLY A 65 15.86 21.00 -4.39
CA GLY A 65 14.90 21.66 -5.27
C GLY A 65 15.31 23.05 -5.73
N SER A 66 14.35 23.76 -6.30
CA SER A 66 14.44 25.19 -6.58
C SER A 66 14.16 26.01 -5.31
N LYS A 67 14.01 27.34 -5.44
CA LYS A 67 13.61 28.20 -4.32
C LYS A 67 12.17 27.98 -3.84
N THR A 68 11.37 27.27 -4.58
CA THR A 68 9.91 27.17 -4.38
C THR A 68 9.35 25.76 -4.38
N CYS A 69 10.15 24.75 -4.71
CA CYS A 69 9.66 23.37 -4.77
C CYS A 69 10.81 22.35 -4.74
N VAL A 70 10.69 21.35 -3.87
CA VAL A 70 11.47 20.10 -3.92
C VAL A 70 10.62 19.04 -4.59
N GLN A 71 11.12 18.46 -5.67
CA GLN A 71 10.55 17.25 -6.25
C GLN A 71 11.34 16.05 -5.74
N ALA A 72 10.84 15.40 -4.69
CA ALA A 72 11.35 14.13 -4.21
C ALA A 72 10.42 13.00 -4.65
N ASP A 73 10.98 11.90 -5.12
CA ASP A 73 10.18 10.71 -5.35
C ASP A 73 10.06 9.91 -4.04
N VAL A 74 8.84 9.48 -3.72
CA VAL A 74 8.58 8.62 -2.56
C VAL A 74 9.42 7.34 -2.63
N SER A 75 9.69 6.83 -3.82
CA SER A 75 10.52 5.65 -4.04
C SER A 75 11.95 5.83 -3.54
N ASP A 76 12.52 7.02 -3.66
CA ASP A 76 13.87 7.31 -3.17
C ASP A 76 13.94 7.28 -1.66
N ILE A 77 12.94 7.84 -0.99
CA ILE A 77 12.82 7.80 0.48
C ILE A 77 12.68 6.38 1.00
N VAL A 78 11.76 5.63 0.40
CA VAL A 78 11.50 4.24 0.78
C VAL A 78 12.74 3.37 0.53
N ARG A 79 13.45 3.60 -0.57
CA ARG A 79 14.71 2.91 -0.86
C ARG A 79 15.75 3.15 0.23
N CYS A 80 15.91 4.40 0.73
CA CYS A 80 16.82 4.67 1.84
C CYS A 80 16.46 3.83 3.07
N ALA A 81 15.18 3.77 3.44
CA ALA A 81 14.72 3.00 4.59
C ALA A 81 14.98 1.49 4.43
N ILE A 82 14.66 0.93 3.26
CA ILE A 82 14.88 -0.50 2.96
C ILE A 82 16.37 -0.86 3.01
N LEU A 83 17.22 -0.06 2.36
CA LEU A 83 18.67 -0.31 2.34
C LEU A 83 19.32 -0.23 3.73
N ARG A 84 18.70 0.47 4.67
CA ARG A 84 19.17 0.58 6.06
C ARG A 84 18.51 -0.41 7.01
N GLY A 85 17.55 -1.21 6.53
CA GLY A 85 16.76 -2.10 7.39
C GLY A 85 16.00 -1.35 8.48
N SER A 86 15.53 -0.14 8.16
CA SER A 86 14.88 0.76 9.13
C SER A 86 13.42 0.42 9.30
N THR A 87 12.91 0.60 10.51
CA THR A 87 11.50 0.36 10.86
C THR A 87 10.66 1.62 10.78
N SER A 88 11.32 2.78 10.80
CA SER A 88 10.64 4.07 10.72
C SER A 88 11.51 5.14 10.07
N ILE A 89 10.85 6.18 9.60
CA ILE A 89 11.45 7.33 8.92
C ILE A 89 10.89 8.64 9.46
N ILE A 90 11.69 9.68 9.39
CA ILE A 90 11.28 11.06 9.52
C ILE A 90 11.79 11.80 8.30
N VAL A 91 10.94 12.64 7.72
CA VAL A 91 11.30 13.51 6.61
C VAL A 91 11.46 14.93 7.11
N VAL A 92 12.48 15.61 6.64
CA VAL A 92 12.77 17.01 7.01
C VAL A 92 13.05 17.79 5.75
N HIS A 93 12.38 18.94 5.55
CA HIS A 93 12.76 19.88 4.51
C HIS A 93 12.77 21.30 5.04
N ASN A 94 13.55 22.16 4.41
CA ASN A 94 13.62 23.58 4.74
C ASN A 94 12.75 24.41 3.79
N HIS A 95 12.15 25.45 4.34
CA HIS A 95 11.52 26.53 3.55
C HIS A 95 12.43 27.75 3.54
N PRO A 96 13.06 28.10 2.39
CA PRO A 96 13.94 29.26 2.29
C PRO A 96 13.27 30.60 2.59
N THR A 97 11.95 30.64 2.58
CA THR A 97 11.15 31.83 2.90
C THR A 97 11.10 32.14 4.40
N GLY A 98 11.50 31.18 5.25
CA GLY A 98 11.35 31.25 6.71
C GLY A 98 10.00 30.79 7.24
N ASP A 99 8.95 30.82 6.40
CA ASP A 99 7.61 30.33 6.79
C ASP A 99 7.55 28.80 6.73
N SER A 100 7.46 28.16 7.89
CA SER A 100 7.38 26.70 8.01
C SER A 100 5.97 26.14 7.87
N THR A 101 4.99 26.94 7.47
CA THR A 101 3.63 26.46 7.20
C THR A 101 3.63 25.49 6.02
N PRO A 102 3.06 24.26 6.17
CA PRO A 102 3.04 23.28 5.10
C PRO A 102 2.23 23.75 3.90
N SER A 103 2.79 23.60 2.72
CA SER A 103 2.07 23.82 1.47
C SER A 103 1.08 22.67 1.19
N LYS A 104 0.17 22.89 0.25
CA LYS A 104 -0.72 21.80 -0.24
C LYS A 104 0.08 20.65 -0.84
N HIS A 105 1.22 20.93 -1.44
CA HIS A 105 2.11 19.94 -2.00
C HIS A 105 2.75 19.08 -0.89
N ASP A 106 3.20 19.69 0.20
CA ASP A 106 3.79 18.99 1.34
C ASP A 106 2.76 18.04 2.00
N LEU A 107 1.52 18.52 2.16
CA LEU A 107 0.44 17.69 2.69
C LEU A 107 0.14 16.49 1.79
N TYR A 108 0.05 16.71 0.48
CA TYR A 108 -0.18 15.63 -0.48
C TYR A 108 0.99 14.63 -0.52
N PHE A 109 2.20 15.14 -0.55
CA PHE A 109 3.43 14.33 -0.53
C PHE A 109 3.50 13.47 0.73
N THR A 110 3.26 14.08 1.90
CA THR A 110 3.26 13.39 3.20
C THR A 110 2.23 12.27 3.25
N LYS A 111 1.01 12.54 2.78
CA LYS A 111 -0.04 11.53 2.73
C LYS A 111 0.35 10.36 1.83
N ARG A 112 0.89 10.64 0.64
CA ARG A 112 1.35 9.62 -0.31
C ARG A 112 2.50 8.80 0.28
N LEU A 113 3.47 9.45 0.92
CA LEU A 113 4.59 8.79 1.57
C LEU A 113 4.12 7.90 2.72
N ASN A 114 3.24 8.41 3.59
CA ASN A 114 2.67 7.64 4.70
C ASN A 114 1.96 6.38 4.21
N THR A 115 1.13 6.50 3.19
CA THR A 115 0.42 5.35 2.59
C THR A 115 1.41 4.31 2.05
N ILE A 116 2.39 4.70 1.24
CA ILE A 116 3.32 3.77 0.59
C ILE A 116 4.26 3.13 1.62
N SER A 117 4.81 3.90 2.55
CA SER A 117 5.71 3.37 3.58
C SER A 117 5.01 2.39 4.53
N SER A 118 3.74 2.65 4.84
CA SER A 118 2.92 1.76 5.67
C SER A 118 2.72 0.37 5.04
N TYR A 119 2.53 0.28 3.73
CA TYR A 119 2.49 -1.01 3.02
C TYR A 119 3.76 -1.84 3.17
N LEU A 120 4.88 -1.18 3.40
CA LEU A 120 6.18 -1.82 3.58
C LEU A 120 6.53 -2.01 5.06
N ASN A 121 5.58 -1.78 5.98
CA ASN A 121 5.78 -1.79 7.43
C ASN A 121 6.87 -0.82 7.90
N ILE A 122 7.05 0.30 7.18
CA ILE A 122 7.95 1.40 7.54
C ILE A 122 7.08 2.57 8.01
N LYS A 123 7.21 2.96 9.27
CA LYS A 123 6.38 4.04 9.84
C LYS A 123 6.93 5.41 9.48
N LEU A 124 6.12 6.29 8.93
CA LEU A 124 6.42 7.72 8.87
C LEU A 124 6.10 8.34 10.24
N LEU A 125 7.13 8.63 11.04
CA LEU A 125 6.93 9.19 12.39
C LEU A 125 6.61 10.68 12.36
N ASP A 126 7.25 11.43 11.46
CA ASP A 126 6.99 12.86 11.32
C ASP A 126 7.43 13.38 9.94
N HIS A 127 6.87 14.52 9.55
CA HIS A 127 7.38 15.36 8.49
C HIS A 127 7.62 16.76 9.09
N ILE A 128 8.88 17.12 9.21
CA ILE A 128 9.33 18.38 9.82
C ILE A 128 9.63 19.40 8.73
N ILE A 129 9.10 20.58 8.88
CA ILE A 129 9.41 21.73 8.02
C ILE A 129 10.24 22.73 8.84
N VAL A 130 11.40 23.09 8.31
CA VAL A 130 12.34 24.00 8.96
C VAL A 130 12.31 25.36 8.28
N GLY A 131 11.87 26.36 9.01
CA GLY A 131 11.89 27.77 8.67
C GLY A 131 12.46 28.59 9.83
N ASP A 132 11.90 29.77 10.13
CA ASP A 132 12.23 30.52 11.33
C ASP A 132 11.95 29.70 12.59
N ARG A 133 10.92 28.87 12.53
CA ARG A 133 10.56 27.84 13.52
C ARG A 133 10.47 26.51 12.86
N ILE A 134 10.50 25.45 13.65
CA ILE A 134 10.16 24.12 13.15
C ILE A 134 8.67 23.88 13.22
N PHE A 135 8.12 23.23 12.19
CA PHE A 135 6.75 22.76 12.14
C PHE A 135 6.76 21.23 12.06
N SER A 136 6.06 20.56 12.97
CA SER A 136 5.91 19.12 13.01
C SER A 136 4.50 18.76 12.55
N MET A 137 4.37 18.07 11.44
CA MET A 137 3.07 17.63 10.94
C MET A 137 2.42 16.62 11.88
N GLN A 138 3.22 15.80 12.58
CA GLN A 138 2.73 14.86 13.56
C GLN A 138 2.10 15.57 14.78
N LYS A 139 2.76 16.62 15.32
CA LYS A 139 2.21 17.40 16.42
C LYS A 139 0.88 18.08 16.09
N GLU A 140 0.74 18.51 14.83
CA GLU A 140 -0.48 19.15 14.33
C GLU A 140 -1.53 18.13 13.86
N ASN A 141 -1.33 16.83 14.11
CA ASN A 141 -2.22 15.74 13.71
C ASN A 141 -2.52 15.70 12.20
N LEU A 142 -1.55 16.09 11.37
CA LEU A 142 -1.64 16.06 9.90
C LEU A 142 -1.16 14.73 9.31
N ILE A 143 -0.54 13.87 10.14
CA ILE A 143 -0.13 12.52 9.77
C ILE A 143 -1.02 11.54 10.53
N ASP A 144 -1.87 10.84 9.82
CA ASP A 144 -2.71 9.79 10.40
C ASP A 144 -1.95 8.45 10.31
N ILE A 145 -1.21 8.14 11.38
CA ILE A 145 -0.30 6.99 11.43
C ILE A 145 -1.03 5.64 11.36
N ASP A 146 -2.31 5.59 11.76
CA ASP A 146 -3.04 4.32 11.90
C ASP A 146 -4.28 4.18 11.01
N SER A 147 -4.88 5.28 10.52
CA SER A 147 -6.19 5.22 9.89
C SER A 147 -6.14 4.96 8.39
N ASP A 148 -5.14 5.46 7.67
CA ASP A 148 -5.09 5.33 6.22
C ASP A 148 -4.74 3.89 5.80
N PHE A 149 -3.87 3.21 6.55
CA PHE A 149 -3.56 1.80 6.32
C PHE A 149 -4.77 0.91 6.62
N LYS A 150 -5.42 1.09 7.79
CA LYS A 150 -6.61 0.32 8.17
C LYS A 150 -7.79 0.55 7.22
N LYS A 151 -7.99 1.78 6.74
CA LYS A 151 -9.05 2.07 5.75
C LYS A 151 -8.80 1.36 4.44
N LEU A 152 -7.55 1.34 3.98
CA LEU A 152 -7.18 0.71 2.73
C LEU A 152 -7.22 -0.83 2.86
N GLU A 153 -6.72 -1.38 3.97
CA GLU A 153 -6.81 -2.81 4.28
C GLU A 153 -8.27 -3.26 4.35
N ASN A 154 -9.13 -2.53 5.04
CA ASN A 154 -10.56 -2.82 5.11
C ASN A 154 -11.23 -2.72 3.73
N SER A 155 -10.87 -1.73 2.92
CA SER A 155 -11.39 -1.58 1.55
C SER A 155 -11.04 -2.79 0.69
N VAL A 156 -9.79 -3.26 0.73
CA VAL A 156 -9.34 -4.45 -0.01
C VAL A 156 -10.03 -5.72 0.52
N ILE A 157 -10.14 -5.86 1.84
CA ILE A 157 -10.84 -6.99 2.48
C ILE A 157 -12.32 -7.01 2.07
N ASP A 158 -12.99 -5.87 2.03
CA ASP A 158 -14.40 -5.78 1.65
C ASP A 158 -14.61 -6.07 0.16
N GLU A 159 -13.68 -5.67 -0.69
CA GLU A 159 -13.69 -6.00 -2.11
C GLU A 159 -13.52 -7.51 -2.35
N LEU A 160 -12.53 -8.13 -1.68
CA LEU A 160 -12.30 -9.57 -1.71
C LEU A 160 -13.50 -10.37 -1.16
N ARG A 161 -14.16 -9.88 -0.11
CA ARG A 161 -15.38 -10.51 0.42
C ARG A 161 -16.52 -10.49 -0.59
N LYS A 162 -16.72 -9.37 -1.30
CA LYS A 162 -17.73 -9.26 -2.36
C LYS A 162 -17.45 -10.22 -3.52
N GLU A 163 -16.21 -10.29 -3.96
CA GLU A 163 -15.78 -11.19 -5.02
C GLU A 163 -15.98 -12.66 -4.65
N ASN A 164 -15.60 -13.04 -3.43
CA ASN A 164 -15.84 -14.39 -2.91
C ASN A 164 -17.32 -14.74 -2.79
N ALA A 165 -18.18 -13.79 -2.35
CA ALA A 165 -19.61 -14.01 -2.26
C ALA A 165 -20.25 -14.22 -3.67
N ASP A 166 -19.82 -13.44 -4.67
CA ASP A 166 -20.27 -13.61 -6.06
C ASP A 166 -19.83 -14.97 -6.63
N LEU A 167 -18.60 -15.37 -6.36
CA LEU A 167 -18.06 -16.67 -6.77
C LEU A 167 -18.85 -17.83 -6.14
N HIS A 168 -19.14 -17.77 -4.84
CA HIS A 168 -19.98 -18.76 -4.16
C HIS A 168 -21.36 -18.87 -4.79
N SER A 169 -22.02 -17.73 -5.06
CA SER A 169 -23.33 -17.72 -5.69
C SER A 169 -23.34 -18.35 -7.10
N LYS A 170 -22.24 -18.16 -7.85
CA LYS A 170 -22.05 -18.78 -9.17
C LYS A 170 -21.84 -20.28 -9.08
N ILE A 171 -21.13 -20.76 -8.06
CA ILE A 171 -20.92 -22.19 -7.80
C ILE A 171 -22.26 -22.85 -7.45
N GLU A 172 -23.00 -22.31 -6.50
CA GLU A 172 -24.31 -22.84 -6.09
C GLU A 172 -25.30 -22.91 -7.26
N ARG A 173 -25.33 -21.89 -8.13
CA ARG A 173 -26.14 -21.92 -9.36
C ARG A 173 -25.74 -23.05 -10.30
N LYS A 174 -24.43 -23.26 -10.51
CA LYS A 174 -23.94 -24.36 -11.35
C LYS A 174 -24.29 -25.74 -10.78
N GLU A 175 -24.15 -25.93 -9.48
CA GLU A 175 -24.52 -27.16 -8.80
C GLU A 175 -26.01 -27.44 -8.89
N SER A 176 -26.87 -26.42 -8.66
CA SER A 176 -28.31 -26.54 -8.81
C SER A 176 -28.73 -26.92 -10.26
N ILE A 177 -28.10 -26.31 -11.27
CA ILE A 177 -28.36 -26.64 -12.69
C ILE A 177 -27.92 -28.10 -12.98
N SER A 178 -26.74 -28.48 -12.49
CA SER A 178 -26.21 -29.85 -12.68
C SER A 178 -27.12 -30.89 -12.03
N GLU A 179 -27.61 -30.64 -10.83
CA GLU A 179 -28.54 -31.53 -10.12
C GLU A 179 -29.89 -31.66 -10.84
N LYS A 180 -30.44 -30.52 -11.31
CA LYS A 180 -31.68 -30.53 -12.13
C LYS A 180 -31.52 -31.33 -13.43
N ALA A 181 -30.37 -31.18 -14.11
CA ALA A 181 -30.06 -31.95 -15.32
C ALA A 181 -29.91 -33.45 -15.04
N ARG A 182 -29.31 -33.84 -13.91
CA ARG A 182 -29.21 -35.23 -13.48
C ARG A 182 -30.60 -35.84 -13.22
N LYS A 183 -31.45 -35.15 -12.45
CA LYS A 183 -32.79 -35.57 -12.13
C LYS A 183 -33.66 -35.70 -13.41
N ALA A 184 -33.51 -34.81 -14.39
CA ALA A 184 -34.22 -34.90 -15.68
C ALA A 184 -33.76 -36.13 -16.48
N LYS A 185 -32.46 -36.44 -16.54
CA LYS A 185 -31.93 -37.65 -17.20
C LYS A 185 -32.42 -38.94 -16.54
N GLU A 186 -32.49 -38.99 -15.20
CA GLU A 186 -33.03 -40.13 -14.48
C GLU A 186 -34.53 -40.37 -14.76
N LYS A 187 -35.35 -39.28 -14.78
CA LYS A 187 -36.74 -39.37 -15.16
C LYS A 187 -36.94 -39.87 -16.59
N SER A 188 -36.14 -39.38 -17.55
CA SER A 188 -36.22 -39.85 -18.94
C SER A 188 -35.86 -41.36 -19.07
N LYS A 189 -34.85 -41.80 -18.34
CA LYS A 189 -34.48 -43.25 -18.30
C LYS A 189 -35.58 -44.13 -17.73
N MET A 190 -36.29 -43.68 -16.68
CA MET A 190 -37.42 -44.39 -16.10
C MET A 190 -38.63 -44.49 -17.05
N GLN A 191 -38.91 -43.43 -17.79
CA GLN A 191 -39.99 -43.44 -18.78
C GLN A 191 -39.73 -44.41 -19.96
N ILE A 192 -38.47 -44.51 -20.40
CA ILE A 192 -38.06 -45.44 -21.46
C ILE A 192 -38.14 -46.92 -20.99
N SER A 193 -37.82 -47.21 -19.70
CA SER A 193 -37.89 -48.53 -19.14
C SER A 193 -39.33 -49.02 -18.95
N ASN A 194 -40.29 -48.13 -18.62
CA ASN A 194 -41.70 -48.43 -18.44
C ASN A 194 -42.49 -48.50 -19.74
N GLY A 195 -41.94 -48.01 -20.86
CA GLY A 195 -42.61 -48.03 -22.18
C GLY A 195 -42.37 -49.30 -23.01
N ARG A 196 -41.48 -50.22 -22.57
CA ARG A 196 -41.17 -51.46 -23.31
C ARG A 196 -41.94 -52.70 -22.87
N GLY A 197 -43.08 -52.57 -22.25
CA GLY A 197 -43.82 -53.70 -21.74
C GLY A 197 -45.29 -53.67 -22.15
N ARG A 198 -45.63 -53.80 -23.45
CA ARG A 198 -46.97 -54.29 -23.94
C ARG A 198 -46.93 -54.37 -25.46
N ASP A 199 -46.44 -55.50 -25.99
CA ASP A 199 -46.91 -56.00 -27.25
C ASP A 199 -47.99 -57.06 -26.95
N PRO A 200 -49.24 -56.92 -27.37
CA PRO A 200 -50.22 -58.00 -27.31
C PRO A 200 -49.99 -58.97 -28.49
N ILE A 201 -49.59 -60.19 -28.16
CA ILE A 201 -49.65 -61.33 -29.11
C ILE A 201 -51.07 -61.49 -29.55
N LYS A 202 -51.38 -61.19 -30.79
CA LYS A 202 -52.59 -61.68 -31.47
C LYS A 202 -52.30 -63.09 -31.96
N ASN A 203 -52.90 -64.05 -31.28
CA ASN A 203 -53.19 -65.38 -31.79
C ASN A 203 -54.43 -65.30 -32.72
N ASP A 204 -54.28 -65.49 -33.98
CA ASP A 204 -55.34 -65.90 -34.86
C ASP A 204 -54.99 -67.33 -35.32
N ARG A 205 -55.70 -68.28 -34.71
CA ARG A 205 -56.04 -69.59 -35.27
C ARG A 205 -57.42 -69.43 -35.84
N ASP A 206 -57.52 -69.82 -37.03
CA ASP A 206 -58.65 -70.61 -37.59
C ASP A 206 -58.34 -70.70 -39.08
N GLY A 207 -58.28 -71.80 -39.69
CA GLY A 207 -59.13 -73.00 -39.55
C GLY A 207 -59.97 -73.12 -40.81
N SER A 208 -59.79 -74.22 -41.48
CA SER A 208 -60.68 -74.97 -42.36
C SER A 208 -60.75 -74.57 -43.84
N THR A 209 -60.31 -75.54 -44.59
CA THR A 209 -61.17 -76.42 -45.46
C THR A 209 -61.62 -75.78 -46.76
N LEU A 210 -61.20 -76.18 -47.87
CA LEU A 210 -61.52 -77.22 -48.86
C LEU A 210 -60.55 -77.13 -50.02
#